data_e7cfc8af3865d7ed6286a2defc967543
#
_entry.id   e7cfc8af3865d7ed6286a2defc967543
#
_cell.length_a   1.000
_cell.length_b   1.000
_cell.length_c   1.000
_cell.angle_alpha   90.00
_cell.angle_beta   90.00
_cell.angle_gamma   90.00
#
_symmetry.space_group_name_H-M   'P 1'
#
loop_
_entity.id
_entity.type
_entity.pdbx_description
1 polymer ?
#
loop_
_entity_poly.entity_id
_entity_poly.type
_entity_poly.pdbx_seq_one_letter_code
_entity_poly.pdbx_strand_id
1 'polypeptide(L)'
;MAKKSKRIEFYDPIKIEKINPENMALLNKYKVDMAIRELAASTQYAYINNLYQWFIYILDNQNNRSVLELEDDDITEFLYFCKNEGNNTARMRVRISVISAFYKFLRKKKFLTTNPVEFIEAPKKSTLVLVQTFLTPEQVSAMREKLIECRDTQLRLYASLSLSTMARVSAIASLRWDQIDMQACVIHDVLEKEGKLVDLFFNEEVKCLLAKLKEERSISKRNDHGWLFYTGRCTDERHICKSTLEKWCKQIGEYINVPSLHPHDFRHSGATLLKNAGMSLEDVSVLLNHESTDTTKRFYIKQDTARINDIKGRYNI
;
A
#
# COMPACT_ATOMS: atom_id res chain seq x y z
N MET A 1 -16.22 -3.19 14.68
CA MET A 1 -15.67 -2.50 13.48
C MET A 1 -14.42 -1.77 13.91
N ALA A 2 -13.28 -1.98 13.24
CA ALA A 2 -12.09 -1.18 13.48
C ALA A 2 -12.38 0.27 13.04
N LYS A 3 -12.33 1.24 13.95
CA LYS A 3 -12.51 2.64 13.60
C LYS A 3 -11.42 3.06 12.60
N LYS A 4 -11.83 3.60 11.45
CA LYS A 4 -10.87 4.26 10.55
C LYS A 4 -10.21 5.39 11.34
N SER A 5 -8.88 5.50 11.23
CA SER A 5 -8.17 6.61 11.85
C SER A 5 -8.64 7.92 11.23
N LYS A 6 -9.07 8.86 12.06
CA LYS A 6 -9.36 10.20 11.59
C LYS A 6 -8.06 10.82 11.08
N ARG A 7 -8.11 11.47 9.93
CA ARG A 7 -6.97 12.25 9.44
C ARG A 7 -6.90 13.50 10.31
N ILE A 8 -5.81 13.63 11.07
CA ILE A 8 -5.54 14.84 11.84
C ILE A 8 -4.73 15.75 10.91
N GLU A 9 -5.21 16.96 10.69
CA GLU A 9 -4.49 17.98 9.92
C GLU A 9 -3.45 18.66 10.81
N PHE A 10 -2.35 17.95 11.07
CA PHE A 10 -1.20 18.54 11.78
C PHE A 10 -0.22 19.25 10.86
N TYR A 11 -0.32 19.03 9.56
CA TYR A 11 0.64 19.59 8.63
C TYR A 11 0.22 21.03 8.27
N ASP A 12 0.94 21.99 8.85
CA ASP A 12 0.78 23.41 8.56
C ASP A 12 2.14 23.97 8.09
N PRO A 13 2.26 24.37 6.80
CA PRO A 13 3.49 24.95 6.26
C PRO A 13 3.97 26.17 7.03
N ILE A 14 3.06 27.03 7.51
CA ILE A 14 3.39 28.23 8.27
C ILE A 14 3.98 27.88 9.63
N LYS A 15 3.47 26.83 10.28
CA LYS A 15 4.00 26.36 11.56
C LYS A 15 5.36 25.71 11.41
N ILE A 16 5.64 25.05 10.29
CA ILE A 16 6.94 24.42 10.03
C ILE A 16 8.10 25.43 10.10
N GLU A 17 7.88 26.65 9.62
CA GLU A 17 8.88 27.71 9.68
C GLU A 17 9.17 28.19 11.10
N LYS A 18 8.26 27.95 12.04
CA LYS A 18 8.37 28.36 13.47
C LYS A 18 8.90 27.23 14.36
N ILE A 19 9.08 26.03 13.83
CA ILE A 19 9.66 24.91 14.60
C ILE A 19 11.05 25.29 15.08
N ASN A 20 11.39 24.85 16.30
CA ASN A 20 12.71 25.03 16.89
C ASN A 20 13.82 24.73 15.87
N PRO A 21 14.73 25.69 15.61
CA PRO A 21 15.79 25.52 14.60
C PRO A 21 16.69 24.31 14.86
N GLU A 22 16.93 23.95 16.13
CA GLU A 22 17.71 22.75 16.48
C GLU A 22 16.99 21.48 16.04
N ASN A 23 15.67 21.37 16.27
CA ASN A 23 14.87 20.24 15.83
C ASN A 23 14.92 20.08 14.30
N MET A 24 14.85 21.21 13.58
CA MET A 24 14.97 21.23 12.12
C MET A 24 16.36 20.82 11.63
N ALA A 25 17.42 21.28 12.32
CA ALA A 25 18.79 20.88 12.00
C ALA A 25 19.00 19.37 12.22
N LEU A 26 18.48 18.82 13.31
CA LEU A 26 18.54 17.38 13.61
C LEU A 26 17.75 16.57 12.60
N LEU A 27 16.55 17.03 12.20
CA LEU A 27 15.76 16.39 11.13
C LEU A 27 16.52 16.37 9.79
N ASN A 28 17.20 17.46 9.44
CA ASN A 28 17.97 17.51 8.20
C ASN A 28 19.16 16.52 8.23
N LYS A 29 19.83 16.37 9.36
CA LYS A 29 20.86 15.32 9.54
C LYS A 29 20.25 13.92 9.39
N TYR A 30 19.04 13.71 9.92
CA TYR A 30 18.35 12.41 9.79
C TYR A 30 17.91 12.13 8.35
N LYS A 31 17.48 13.15 7.58
CA LYS A 31 17.19 13.00 6.14
C LYS A 31 18.42 12.50 5.38
N VAL A 32 19.61 13.05 5.68
CA VAL A 32 20.86 12.61 5.08
C VAL A 32 21.18 11.16 5.47
N ASP A 33 21.00 10.78 6.74
CA ASP A 33 21.21 9.39 7.20
C ASP A 33 20.26 8.42 6.50
N MET A 34 18.98 8.80 6.35
CA MET A 34 18.01 7.97 5.62
C MET A 34 18.37 7.81 4.13
N ALA A 35 18.90 8.86 3.50
CA ALA A 35 19.34 8.82 2.10
C ALA A 35 20.58 7.93 1.95
N ILE A 36 21.59 8.04 2.82
CA ILE A 36 22.80 7.19 2.82
C ILE A 36 22.43 5.71 3.05
N ARG A 37 21.39 5.44 3.85
CA ARG A 37 20.88 4.09 4.08
C ARG A 37 19.95 3.60 2.97
N GLU A 38 19.81 4.36 1.91
CA GLU A 38 18.98 4.03 0.74
C GLU A 38 17.53 3.65 1.09
N LEU A 39 16.96 4.29 2.15
CA LEU A 39 15.57 4.07 2.46
C LEU A 39 14.68 4.52 1.29
N ALA A 40 13.69 3.71 0.94
CA ALA A 40 12.75 4.04 -0.12
C ALA A 40 12.15 5.44 0.08
N ALA A 41 12.01 6.22 -0.99
CA ALA A 41 11.52 7.60 -0.96
C ALA A 41 10.16 7.73 -0.24
N SER A 42 9.27 6.75 -0.41
CA SER A 42 7.97 6.69 0.29
C SER A 42 8.13 6.52 1.81
N THR A 43 9.14 5.77 2.26
CA THR A 43 9.45 5.59 3.68
C THR A 43 10.03 6.87 4.26
N GLN A 44 10.99 7.50 3.56
CA GLN A 44 11.54 8.80 3.97
C GLN A 44 10.44 9.85 4.11
N TYR A 45 9.56 9.97 3.09
CA TYR A 45 8.42 10.88 3.12
C TYR A 45 7.50 10.62 4.32
N ALA A 46 7.16 9.36 4.58
CA ALA A 46 6.30 8.99 5.71
C ALA A 46 6.95 9.36 7.06
N TYR A 47 8.25 9.11 7.23
CA TYR A 47 8.99 9.44 8.45
C TYR A 47 9.05 10.96 8.66
N ILE A 48 9.47 11.69 7.65
CA ILE A 48 9.58 13.15 7.69
C ILE A 48 8.21 13.78 8.04
N ASN A 49 7.15 13.33 7.41
CA ASN A 49 5.80 13.87 7.65
C ASN A 49 5.30 13.56 9.08
N ASN A 50 5.62 12.39 9.64
CA ASN A 50 5.30 12.09 11.03
C ASN A 50 6.10 12.95 12.00
N LEU A 51 7.38 13.20 11.72
CA LEU A 51 8.24 14.05 12.57
C LEU A 51 7.78 15.51 12.50
N TYR A 52 7.42 16.06 11.35
CA TYR A 52 6.81 17.39 11.26
C TYR A 52 5.56 17.52 12.12
N GLN A 53 4.66 16.55 12.06
CA GLN A 53 3.45 16.56 12.88
C GLN A 53 3.77 16.56 14.38
N TRP A 54 4.77 15.80 14.80
CA TRP A 54 5.21 15.79 16.18
C TRP A 54 5.90 17.10 16.59
N PHE A 55 6.77 17.67 15.74
CA PHE A 55 7.41 18.95 16.00
C PHE A 55 6.43 20.12 16.07
N ILE A 56 5.37 20.11 15.26
CA ILE A 56 4.29 21.07 15.36
C ILE A 56 3.53 20.92 16.70
N TYR A 57 3.35 19.69 17.18
CA TYR A 57 2.79 19.49 18.53
C TYR A 57 3.69 20.06 19.63
N ILE A 58 5.00 19.86 19.54
CA ILE A 58 5.99 20.44 20.47
C ILE A 58 5.93 21.98 20.43
N LEU A 59 5.82 22.55 19.25
CA LEU A 59 5.65 24.00 19.05
C LEU A 59 4.40 24.52 19.78
N ASP A 60 3.27 23.85 19.58
CA ASP A 60 1.97 24.31 20.07
C ASP A 60 1.72 24.03 21.54
N ASN A 61 2.29 22.95 22.11
CA ASN A 61 1.92 22.41 23.41
C ASN A 61 3.07 22.24 24.39
N GLN A 62 4.31 22.26 23.93
CA GLN A 62 5.50 21.98 24.76
C GLN A 62 6.57 23.07 24.63
N ASN A 63 6.13 24.33 24.49
CA ASN A 63 6.98 25.54 24.45
C ASN A 63 8.09 25.50 23.39
N ASN A 64 7.88 24.80 22.26
CA ASN A 64 8.86 24.65 21.18
C ASN A 64 10.24 24.18 21.65
N ARG A 65 10.27 23.31 22.68
CA ARG A 65 11.52 22.76 23.25
C ARG A 65 12.31 21.95 22.23
N SER A 66 13.58 21.80 22.49
CA SER A 66 14.43 20.85 21.75
C SER A 66 13.97 19.42 22.00
N VAL A 67 14.01 18.58 20.96
CA VAL A 67 13.78 17.12 21.12
C VAL A 67 14.84 16.45 21.98
N LEU A 68 15.98 17.11 22.21
CA LEU A 68 17.03 16.62 23.09
C LEU A 68 16.70 16.77 24.60
N GLU A 69 15.71 17.62 24.90
CA GLU A 69 15.25 17.95 26.26
C GLU A 69 13.97 17.21 26.66
N LEU A 70 13.38 16.47 25.71
CA LEU A 70 12.12 15.78 25.97
C LEU A 70 12.34 14.44 26.69
N GLU A 71 11.47 14.17 27.63
CA GLU A 71 11.42 12.93 28.39
C GLU A 71 10.29 12.01 27.86
N ASP A 72 10.15 10.83 28.42
CA ASP A 72 9.13 9.84 28.06
C ASP A 72 7.70 10.35 28.31
N ASP A 73 7.48 11.14 29.37
CA ASP A 73 6.19 11.76 29.65
C ASP A 73 5.77 12.73 28.55
N ASP A 74 6.67 13.56 28.05
CA ASP A 74 6.40 14.50 26.95
C ASP A 74 5.93 13.78 25.65
N ILE A 75 6.53 12.64 25.38
CA ILE A 75 6.16 11.82 24.22
C ILE A 75 4.85 11.11 24.47
N THR A 76 4.61 10.65 25.68
CA THR A 76 3.35 10.00 26.08
C THR A 76 2.18 10.98 25.97
N GLU A 77 2.35 12.25 26.36
CA GLU A 77 1.35 13.30 26.15
C GLU A 77 1.01 13.49 24.67
N PHE A 78 2.01 13.56 23.79
CA PHE A 78 1.74 13.61 22.34
C PHE A 78 0.98 12.40 21.83
N LEU A 79 1.34 11.21 22.27
CA LEU A 79 0.65 10.00 21.89
C LEU A 79 -0.80 9.98 22.40
N TYR A 80 -1.03 10.43 23.63
CA TYR A 80 -2.36 10.56 24.22
C TYR A 80 -3.22 11.56 23.43
N PHE A 81 -2.66 12.73 23.10
CA PHE A 81 -3.29 13.71 22.23
C PHE A 81 -3.69 13.07 20.88
N CYS A 82 -2.77 12.38 20.21
CA CYS A 82 -3.06 11.69 18.95
C CYS A 82 -4.19 10.67 19.06
N LYS A 83 -4.27 9.94 20.18
CA LYS A 83 -5.32 8.97 20.44
C LYS A 83 -6.69 9.66 20.59
N ASN A 84 -6.74 10.75 21.34
CA ASN A 84 -7.98 11.52 21.56
C ASN A 84 -8.48 12.16 20.28
N GLU A 85 -7.56 12.61 19.41
CA GLU A 85 -7.87 13.13 18.08
C GLU A 85 -8.34 12.04 17.08
N GLY A 86 -8.37 10.77 17.49
CA GLY A 86 -8.96 9.67 16.73
C GLY A 86 -7.95 8.82 15.95
N ASN A 87 -6.66 8.86 16.28
CA ASN A 87 -5.72 7.89 15.73
C ASN A 87 -6.05 6.49 16.25
N ASN A 88 -6.14 5.52 15.34
CA ASN A 88 -6.32 4.13 15.70
C ASN A 88 -5.01 3.48 16.16
N THR A 89 -5.09 2.27 16.71
CA THR A 89 -3.94 1.49 17.21
C THR A 89 -2.82 1.35 16.17
N ALA A 90 -3.15 1.09 14.91
CA ALA A 90 -2.14 0.92 13.87
C ALA A 90 -1.39 2.24 13.63
N ARG A 91 -2.08 3.38 13.59
CA ARG A 91 -1.46 4.69 13.41
C ARG A 91 -0.61 5.08 14.62
N MET A 92 -1.07 4.78 15.84
CA MET A 92 -0.30 4.99 17.06
C MET A 92 1.04 4.22 17.03
N ARG A 93 1.01 2.95 16.63
CA ARG A 93 2.22 2.13 16.47
C ARG A 93 3.21 2.73 15.47
N VAL A 94 2.70 3.26 14.34
CA VAL A 94 3.55 3.95 13.35
C VAL A 94 4.22 5.18 13.96
N ARG A 95 3.50 6.00 14.73
CA ARG A 95 4.06 7.19 15.39
C ARG A 95 5.18 6.82 16.34
N ILE A 96 4.95 5.86 17.23
CA ILE A 96 5.95 5.36 18.17
C ILE A 96 7.19 4.84 17.43
N SER A 97 6.97 4.06 16.35
CA SER A 97 8.06 3.51 15.54
C SER A 97 8.92 4.60 14.90
N VAL A 98 8.30 5.65 14.36
CA VAL A 98 9.02 6.77 13.72
C VAL A 98 9.81 7.58 14.75
N ILE A 99 9.20 7.94 15.88
CA ILE A 99 9.88 8.68 16.95
C ILE A 99 11.03 7.85 17.51
N SER A 100 10.80 6.56 17.78
CA SER A 100 11.86 5.64 18.25
C SER A 100 13.02 5.53 17.26
N ALA A 101 12.73 5.46 15.94
CA ALA A 101 13.77 5.40 14.92
C ALA A 101 14.60 6.70 14.88
N PHE A 102 13.96 7.85 15.07
CA PHE A 102 14.63 9.14 15.15
C PHE A 102 15.53 9.24 16.38
N TYR A 103 15.05 8.87 17.57
CA TYR A 103 15.87 8.85 18.77
C TYR A 103 17.01 7.82 18.72
N LYS A 104 16.82 6.66 18.09
CA LYS A 104 17.90 5.71 17.82
C LYS A 104 19.00 6.32 16.96
N PHE A 105 18.63 7.13 15.96
CA PHE A 105 19.58 7.88 15.17
C PHE A 105 20.32 8.92 16.02
N LEU A 106 19.64 9.73 16.84
CA LEU A 106 20.23 10.73 17.69
C LEU A 106 21.22 10.09 18.68
N ARG A 107 20.86 8.97 19.30
CA ARG A 107 21.74 8.20 20.19
C ARG A 107 22.97 7.67 19.45
N LYS A 108 22.80 7.10 18.26
CA LYS A 108 23.91 6.62 17.41
C LYS A 108 24.89 7.74 17.06
N LYS A 109 24.40 8.95 16.84
CA LYS A 109 25.19 10.15 16.55
C LYS A 109 25.71 10.85 17.81
N LYS A 110 25.49 10.30 18.99
CA LYS A 110 25.91 10.81 20.30
C LYS A 110 25.35 12.20 20.67
N PHE A 111 24.18 12.56 20.14
CA PHE A 111 23.41 13.72 20.58
C PHE A 111 22.74 13.46 21.94
N LEU A 112 22.40 12.20 22.23
CA LEU A 112 21.80 11.73 23.47
C LEU A 112 22.46 10.45 23.94
N THR A 113 22.42 10.24 25.26
CA THR A 113 22.86 8.99 25.89
C THR A 113 21.72 8.00 26.08
N THR A 114 20.50 8.50 26.32
CA THR A 114 19.26 7.73 26.55
C THR A 114 18.30 7.88 25.40
N ASN A 115 17.35 6.97 25.31
CA ASN A 115 16.26 7.03 24.32
C ASN A 115 14.92 7.12 25.09
N PRO A 116 14.24 8.28 25.11
CA PRO A 116 13.02 8.46 25.89
C PRO A 116 11.84 7.60 25.42
N VAL A 117 11.96 6.95 24.23
CA VAL A 117 10.92 6.06 23.72
C VAL A 117 11.18 4.59 24.08
N GLU A 118 12.29 4.29 24.75
CA GLU A 118 12.73 2.90 24.96
C GLU A 118 11.73 2.09 25.79
N PHE A 119 11.11 2.73 26.77
CA PHE A 119 10.17 2.10 27.70
C PHE A 119 8.68 2.38 27.35
N ILE A 120 8.42 3.13 26.27
CA ILE A 120 7.04 3.39 25.84
C ILE A 120 6.48 2.15 25.18
N GLU A 121 5.50 1.51 25.83
CA GLU A 121 4.83 0.34 25.29
C GLU A 121 3.92 0.71 24.12
N ALA A 122 4.15 0.08 22.98
CA ALA A 122 3.25 0.23 21.83
C ALA A 122 1.90 -0.48 22.13
N PRO A 123 0.76 0.12 21.76
CA PRO A 123 -0.55 -0.51 21.94
C PRO A 123 -0.55 -1.91 21.35
N LYS A 124 -1.19 -2.88 22.02
CA LYS A 124 -1.31 -4.25 21.52
C LYS A 124 -1.88 -4.23 20.11
N LYS A 125 -1.33 -5.05 19.22
CA LYS A 125 -1.92 -5.21 17.88
C LYS A 125 -3.37 -5.62 18.09
N SER A 126 -4.31 -4.79 17.63
CA SER A 126 -5.70 -5.24 17.56
C SER A 126 -5.73 -6.50 16.72
N THR A 127 -6.45 -7.52 17.18
CA THR A 127 -6.81 -8.65 16.32
C THR A 127 -7.39 -8.05 15.05
N LEU A 128 -6.73 -8.30 13.94
CA LEU A 128 -7.11 -7.76 12.65
C LEU A 128 -8.55 -8.23 12.36
N VAL A 129 -9.53 -7.40 12.66
CA VAL A 129 -10.79 -7.48 11.96
C VAL A 129 -10.49 -6.93 10.57
N LEU A 130 -9.95 -7.79 9.72
CA LEU A 130 -9.71 -7.49 8.32
C LEU A 130 -11.10 -7.30 7.69
N VAL A 131 -11.55 -6.05 7.64
CA VAL A 131 -12.61 -5.65 6.72
C VAL A 131 -11.97 -5.62 5.33
N GLN A 132 -11.69 -6.81 4.80
CA GLN A 132 -11.26 -6.95 3.42
C GLN A 132 -12.49 -6.98 2.53
N THR A 133 -12.50 -6.14 1.53
CA THR A 133 -13.46 -6.20 0.45
C THR A 133 -12.97 -7.31 -0.49
N PHE A 134 -13.67 -8.45 -0.53
CA PHE A 134 -13.44 -9.48 -1.53
C PHE A 134 -14.55 -9.38 -2.56
N LEU A 135 -14.17 -9.33 -3.83
CA LEU A 135 -15.13 -9.44 -4.90
C LEU A 135 -15.64 -10.88 -5.01
N THR A 136 -16.94 -11.06 -5.00
CA THR A 136 -17.55 -12.37 -5.29
C THR A 136 -17.46 -12.69 -6.78
N PRO A 137 -17.63 -13.96 -7.19
CA PRO A 137 -17.69 -14.32 -8.62
C PRO A 137 -18.74 -13.50 -9.39
N GLU A 138 -19.89 -13.25 -8.78
CA GLU A 138 -20.98 -12.46 -9.37
C GLU A 138 -20.57 -11.00 -9.57
N GLN A 139 -19.88 -10.40 -8.59
CA GLN A 139 -19.34 -9.04 -8.69
C GLN A 139 -18.25 -8.95 -9.77
N VAL A 140 -17.44 -9.99 -9.92
CA VAL A 140 -16.43 -10.04 -11.00
C VAL A 140 -17.11 -10.13 -12.37
N SER A 141 -18.16 -10.93 -12.51
CA SER A 141 -18.96 -10.99 -13.75
C SER A 141 -19.61 -9.64 -14.07
N ALA A 142 -20.29 -9.03 -13.10
CA ALA A 142 -20.90 -7.71 -13.26
C ALA A 142 -19.88 -6.63 -13.62
N MET A 143 -18.67 -6.67 -13.02
CA MET A 143 -17.57 -5.78 -13.35
C MET A 143 -17.14 -5.94 -14.81
N ARG A 144 -16.98 -7.16 -15.29
CA ARG A 144 -16.61 -7.45 -16.69
C ARG A 144 -17.64 -6.90 -17.67
N GLU A 145 -18.94 -7.15 -17.42
CA GLU A 145 -20.03 -6.65 -18.24
C GLU A 145 -20.03 -5.11 -18.31
N LYS A 146 -19.95 -4.45 -17.16
CA LYS A 146 -19.93 -2.98 -17.10
C LYS A 146 -18.72 -2.38 -17.79
N LEU A 147 -17.55 -2.99 -17.67
CA LEU A 147 -16.35 -2.52 -18.33
C LEU A 147 -16.36 -2.74 -19.85
N ILE A 148 -17.12 -3.71 -20.35
CA ILE A 148 -17.40 -3.86 -21.79
C ILE A 148 -18.28 -2.71 -22.27
N GLU A 149 -19.34 -2.36 -21.54
CA GLU A 149 -20.25 -1.27 -21.85
C GLU A 149 -19.53 0.10 -21.89
N CYS A 150 -18.58 0.32 -20.98
CA CYS A 150 -17.82 1.57 -20.88
C CYS A 150 -16.89 1.85 -22.06
N ARG A 151 -16.58 0.85 -22.90
CA ARG A 151 -15.69 0.95 -24.07
C ARG A 151 -14.30 1.52 -23.78
N ASP A 152 -13.85 1.52 -22.52
CA ASP A 152 -12.50 1.91 -22.12
C ASP A 152 -11.64 0.66 -21.96
N THR A 153 -10.90 0.33 -23.03
CA THR A 153 -10.04 -0.86 -23.05
C THR A 153 -8.92 -0.78 -22.00
N GLN A 154 -8.40 0.40 -21.72
CA GLN A 154 -7.34 0.56 -20.73
C GLN A 154 -7.85 0.34 -19.29
N LEU A 155 -9.05 0.86 -18.97
CA LEU A 155 -9.69 0.64 -17.69
C LEU A 155 -10.05 -0.84 -17.48
N ARG A 156 -10.58 -1.48 -18.54
CA ARG A 156 -10.91 -2.90 -18.53
C ARG A 156 -9.66 -3.77 -18.35
N LEU A 157 -8.59 -3.46 -19.07
CA LEU A 157 -7.31 -4.15 -18.92
C LEU A 157 -6.76 -3.99 -17.50
N TYR A 158 -6.83 -2.79 -16.92
CA TYR A 158 -6.40 -2.55 -15.54
C TYR A 158 -7.09 -3.48 -14.54
N ALA A 159 -8.41 -3.60 -14.62
CA ALA A 159 -9.19 -4.46 -13.74
C ALA A 159 -8.84 -5.95 -13.93
N SER A 160 -8.87 -6.44 -15.17
CA SER A 160 -8.62 -7.85 -15.50
C SER A 160 -7.18 -8.25 -15.20
N LEU A 161 -6.20 -7.39 -15.50
CA LEU A 161 -4.79 -7.62 -15.21
C LEU A 161 -4.54 -7.63 -13.70
N SER A 162 -5.10 -6.66 -12.95
CA SER A 162 -4.94 -6.59 -11.50
C SER A 162 -5.50 -7.83 -10.79
N LEU A 163 -6.64 -8.34 -11.29
CA LEU A 163 -7.28 -9.55 -10.75
C LEU A 163 -6.49 -10.82 -11.10
N SER A 164 -6.05 -10.93 -12.36
CA SER A 164 -5.33 -12.11 -12.89
C SER A 164 -3.93 -12.26 -12.29
N THR A 165 -3.15 -11.19 -12.31
CA THR A 165 -1.75 -11.22 -11.83
C THR A 165 -1.62 -11.03 -10.33
N MET A 166 -2.65 -10.49 -9.67
CA MET A 166 -2.63 -10.12 -8.26
C MET A 166 -1.47 -9.19 -7.88
N ALA A 167 -0.92 -8.46 -8.85
CA ALA A 167 0.23 -7.59 -8.67
C ALA A 167 -0.10 -6.38 -7.78
N ARG A 168 0.92 -5.84 -7.12
CA ARG A 168 0.77 -4.59 -6.33
C ARG A 168 0.53 -3.41 -7.27
N VAL A 169 -0.28 -2.44 -6.85
CA VAL A 169 -0.59 -1.24 -7.67
C VAL A 169 0.65 -0.48 -8.13
N SER A 170 1.74 -0.54 -7.37
CA SER A 170 3.02 0.06 -7.78
C SER A 170 3.65 -0.65 -8.97
N ALA A 171 3.58 -1.96 -8.99
CA ALA A 171 4.06 -2.78 -10.08
C ALA A 171 3.21 -2.56 -11.34
N ILE A 172 1.88 -2.61 -11.21
CA ILE A 172 0.95 -2.31 -12.31
C ILE A 172 1.22 -0.93 -12.93
N ALA A 173 1.51 0.09 -12.10
CA ALA A 173 1.74 1.45 -12.57
C ALA A 173 2.98 1.59 -13.47
N SER A 174 3.99 0.78 -13.27
CA SER A 174 5.28 0.85 -13.97
C SER A 174 5.46 -0.21 -15.06
N LEU A 175 4.40 -0.93 -15.46
CA LEU A 175 4.48 -1.93 -16.52
C LEU A 175 4.78 -1.31 -17.88
N ARG A 176 5.63 -1.97 -18.64
CA ARG A 176 6.03 -1.59 -19.99
C ARG A 176 5.65 -2.64 -21.03
N TRP A 177 5.47 -2.22 -22.26
CA TRP A 177 5.17 -3.11 -23.38
C TRP A 177 6.28 -4.10 -23.70
N ASP A 178 7.53 -3.70 -23.52
CA ASP A 178 8.72 -4.52 -23.79
C ASP A 178 8.92 -5.67 -22.78
N GLN A 179 8.22 -5.64 -21.64
CA GLN A 179 8.23 -6.72 -20.66
C GLN A 179 7.25 -7.86 -20.97
N ILE A 180 6.33 -7.67 -21.95
CA ILE A 180 5.19 -8.55 -22.15
C ILE A 180 5.51 -9.65 -23.17
N ASP A 181 5.55 -10.89 -22.72
CA ASP A 181 5.54 -12.08 -23.57
C ASP A 181 4.09 -12.55 -23.81
N MET A 182 3.57 -12.27 -24.99
CA MET A 182 2.21 -12.64 -25.39
C MET A 182 2.05 -14.14 -25.64
N GLN A 183 3.12 -14.88 -25.92
CA GLN A 183 3.06 -16.33 -26.18
C GLN A 183 3.05 -17.10 -24.87
N ALA A 184 3.96 -16.76 -23.98
CA ALA A 184 4.04 -17.37 -22.65
C ALA A 184 2.98 -16.86 -21.66
N CYS A 185 2.26 -15.76 -21.98
CA CYS A 185 1.33 -15.07 -21.07
C CYS A 185 2.02 -14.61 -19.77
N VAL A 186 3.21 -14.03 -19.91
CA VAL A 186 4.05 -13.56 -18.79
C VAL A 186 4.46 -12.11 -19.01
N ILE A 187 4.54 -11.35 -17.94
CA ILE A 187 5.22 -10.04 -17.90
C ILE A 187 6.48 -10.23 -17.07
N HIS A 188 7.63 -10.05 -17.71
CA HIS A 188 8.93 -10.31 -17.13
C HIS A 188 9.51 -9.11 -16.39
N ASP A 189 10.40 -9.37 -15.45
CA ASP A 189 11.22 -8.37 -14.76
C ASP A 189 10.43 -7.20 -14.16
N VAL A 190 9.29 -7.49 -13.57
CA VAL A 190 8.42 -6.48 -12.94
C VAL A 190 8.99 -6.10 -11.59
N LEU A 191 9.32 -4.82 -11.43
CA LEU A 191 9.88 -4.29 -10.19
C LEU A 191 8.81 -4.22 -9.10
N GLU A 192 8.99 -4.98 -8.04
CA GLU A 192 8.20 -4.95 -6.83
C GLU A 192 8.91 -4.23 -5.66
N LYS A 193 8.31 -4.29 -4.49
CA LYS A 193 8.83 -3.70 -3.26
C LYS A 193 10.24 -4.26 -2.96
N GLU A 194 11.12 -3.40 -2.42
CA GLU A 194 12.51 -3.74 -2.04
C GLU A 194 13.44 -4.09 -3.22
N GLY A 195 13.07 -3.64 -4.44
CA GLY A 195 13.92 -3.84 -5.62
C GLY A 195 13.86 -5.25 -6.20
N LYS A 196 12.93 -6.10 -5.74
CA LYS A 196 12.79 -7.46 -6.26
C LYS A 196 12.16 -7.44 -7.65
N LEU A 197 12.77 -8.13 -8.59
CA LEU A 197 12.21 -8.42 -9.91
C LEU A 197 11.41 -9.73 -9.84
N VAL A 198 10.21 -9.72 -10.41
CA VAL A 198 9.30 -10.86 -10.43
C VAL A 198 8.61 -10.98 -11.77
N ASP A 199 8.21 -12.20 -12.12
CA ASP A 199 7.37 -12.47 -13.28
C ASP A 199 5.89 -12.49 -12.86
N LEU A 200 5.04 -11.90 -13.70
CA LEU A 200 3.59 -11.87 -13.49
C LEU A 200 2.91 -12.69 -14.57
N PHE A 201 2.13 -13.68 -14.16
CA PHE A 201 1.40 -14.57 -15.06
C PHE A 201 -0.02 -14.04 -15.28
N PHE A 202 -0.47 -14.01 -16.53
CA PHE A 202 -1.81 -13.54 -16.87
C PHE A 202 -2.57 -14.56 -17.74
N ASN A 203 -3.88 -14.42 -17.76
CA ASN A 203 -4.79 -15.32 -18.47
C ASN A 203 -5.11 -14.86 -19.91
N GLU A 204 -5.82 -15.67 -20.66
CA GLU A 204 -6.19 -15.40 -22.06
C GLU A 204 -7.08 -14.14 -22.21
N GLU A 205 -7.93 -13.83 -21.21
CA GLU A 205 -8.73 -12.59 -21.24
C GLU A 205 -7.82 -11.36 -21.27
N VAL A 206 -6.78 -11.34 -20.44
CA VAL A 206 -5.78 -10.25 -20.39
C VAL A 206 -5.03 -10.19 -21.71
N LYS A 207 -4.63 -11.32 -22.28
CA LYS A 207 -3.95 -11.39 -23.59
C LYS A 207 -4.78 -10.74 -24.69
N CYS A 208 -6.06 -11.06 -24.78
CA CYS A 208 -6.97 -10.44 -25.75
C CYS A 208 -7.08 -8.91 -25.55
N LEU A 209 -7.14 -8.46 -24.29
CA LEU A 209 -7.20 -7.03 -23.97
C LEU A 209 -5.90 -6.29 -24.27
N LEU A 210 -4.75 -6.91 -24.06
CA LEU A 210 -3.45 -6.37 -24.43
C LEU A 210 -3.32 -6.18 -25.93
N ALA A 211 -3.73 -7.20 -26.73
CA ALA A 211 -3.73 -7.12 -28.18
C ALA A 211 -4.64 -5.98 -28.68
N LYS A 212 -5.87 -5.91 -28.14
CA LYS A 212 -6.84 -4.85 -28.47
C LYS A 212 -6.30 -3.46 -28.12
N LEU A 213 -5.74 -3.26 -26.93
CA LEU A 213 -5.20 -1.97 -26.51
C LEU A 213 -4.02 -1.55 -27.39
N LYS A 214 -3.17 -2.49 -27.79
CA LYS A 214 -2.03 -2.23 -28.69
C LYS A 214 -2.50 -1.77 -30.07
N GLU A 215 -3.55 -2.40 -30.60
CA GLU A 215 -4.19 -2.00 -31.87
C GLU A 215 -4.81 -0.59 -31.79
N GLU A 216 -5.61 -0.33 -30.76
CA GLU A 216 -6.21 1.00 -30.50
C GLU A 216 -5.17 2.12 -30.43
N ARG A 217 -4.03 1.85 -29.79
CA ARG A 217 -2.93 2.82 -29.70
C ARG A 217 -2.19 3.02 -31.00
N SER A 218 -2.01 1.97 -31.77
CA SER A 218 -1.45 2.04 -33.13
C SER A 218 -2.28 2.94 -34.03
N ILE A 219 -3.61 2.79 -33.99
CA ILE A 219 -4.55 3.60 -34.78
C ILE A 219 -4.54 5.06 -34.30
N SER A 220 -4.58 5.29 -32.98
CA SER A 220 -4.64 6.64 -32.42
C SER A 220 -3.33 7.44 -32.50
N LYS A 221 -2.22 6.78 -32.89
CA LYS A 221 -0.86 7.34 -32.96
C LYS A 221 -0.44 8.10 -31.69
N ARG A 222 -1.00 7.75 -30.54
CA ARG A 222 -0.63 8.35 -29.25
C ARG A 222 0.71 7.80 -28.80
N ASN A 223 1.62 8.70 -28.42
CA ASN A 223 2.86 8.28 -27.78
C ASN A 223 2.57 7.92 -26.32
N ASP A 224 2.66 6.64 -25.98
CA ASP A 224 2.50 6.11 -24.63
C ASP A 224 3.83 5.96 -23.88
N HIS A 225 4.94 6.39 -24.48
CA HIS A 225 6.28 6.31 -23.90
C HIS A 225 6.71 4.89 -23.53
N GLY A 226 6.12 3.88 -24.15
CA GLY A 226 6.35 2.45 -23.85
C GLY A 226 5.65 1.96 -22.59
N TRP A 227 4.84 2.78 -21.91
CA TRP A 227 4.08 2.37 -20.72
C TRP A 227 2.79 1.66 -21.08
N LEU A 228 2.50 0.55 -20.39
CA LEU A 228 1.24 -0.18 -20.58
C LEU A 228 0.03 0.65 -20.19
N PHE A 229 0.09 1.35 -19.05
CA PHE A 229 -0.95 2.27 -18.61
C PHE A 229 -0.48 3.72 -18.76
N TYR A 230 -1.26 4.50 -19.48
CA TYR A 230 -0.87 5.82 -19.91
C TYR A 230 -1.93 6.87 -19.61
N THR A 231 -1.48 8.06 -19.28
CA THR A 231 -2.27 9.31 -19.28
C THR A 231 -1.42 10.42 -19.87
N GLY A 232 -2.03 11.53 -20.32
CA GLY A 232 -1.31 12.66 -20.90
C GLY A 232 -0.28 13.35 -19.97
N ARG A 233 -0.07 12.82 -18.76
CA ARG A 233 0.96 13.29 -17.81
C ARG A 233 2.16 12.36 -17.72
N CYS A 234 2.16 11.26 -18.47
CA CYS A 234 3.29 10.33 -18.54
C CYS A 234 4.38 10.89 -19.45
N THR A 235 5.63 10.55 -19.18
CA THR A 235 6.83 10.84 -19.99
C THR A 235 7.68 9.58 -20.07
N ASP A 236 8.79 9.61 -20.78
CA ASP A 236 9.71 8.45 -20.87
C ASP A 236 10.20 8.01 -19.48
N GLU A 237 10.37 8.96 -18.55
CA GLU A 237 10.85 8.70 -17.19
C GLU A 237 9.71 8.57 -16.16
N ARG A 238 8.48 8.95 -16.52
CA ARG A 238 7.37 9.06 -15.59
C ARG A 238 6.18 8.24 -16.03
N HIS A 239 5.97 7.11 -15.36
CA HIS A 239 4.76 6.27 -15.51
C HIS A 239 3.51 6.90 -14.88
N ILE A 240 2.37 6.26 -15.08
CA ILE A 240 1.09 6.65 -14.46
C ILE A 240 1.19 6.69 -12.92
N CYS A 241 0.53 7.69 -12.33
CA CYS A 241 0.53 7.84 -10.87
C CYS A 241 -0.36 6.78 -10.19
N LYS A 242 0.08 6.22 -9.07
CA LYS A 242 -0.74 5.28 -8.26
C LYS A 242 -2.11 5.85 -7.91
N SER A 243 -2.18 7.14 -7.60
CA SER A 243 -3.46 7.82 -7.30
C SER A 243 -4.44 7.85 -8.48
N THR A 244 -3.94 7.75 -9.72
CA THR A 244 -4.80 7.61 -10.91
C THR A 244 -5.40 6.20 -10.96
N LEU A 245 -4.58 5.16 -10.72
CA LEU A 245 -5.07 3.78 -10.65
C LEU A 245 -6.04 3.56 -9.48
N GLU A 246 -5.83 4.25 -8.36
CA GLU A 246 -6.77 4.27 -7.24
C GLU A 246 -8.11 4.92 -7.62
N LYS A 247 -8.09 6.00 -8.42
CA LYS A 247 -9.32 6.61 -8.96
C LYS A 247 -10.05 5.67 -9.90
N TRP A 248 -9.32 4.99 -10.81
CA TRP A 248 -9.89 3.98 -11.68
C TRP A 248 -10.53 2.83 -10.88
N CYS A 249 -9.86 2.39 -9.82
CA CYS A 249 -10.40 1.37 -8.94
C CYS A 249 -11.71 1.82 -8.27
N LYS A 250 -11.80 3.07 -7.81
CA LYS A 250 -13.04 3.64 -7.26
C LYS A 250 -14.16 3.70 -8.29
N GLN A 251 -13.85 4.15 -9.51
CA GLN A 251 -14.80 4.18 -10.62
C GLN A 251 -15.35 2.78 -10.92
N ILE A 252 -14.49 1.77 -10.95
CA ILE A 252 -14.92 0.37 -11.10
C ILE A 252 -15.80 -0.06 -9.93
N GLY A 253 -15.44 0.32 -8.71
CA GLY A 253 -16.24 0.04 -7.51
C GLY A 253 -17.65 0.64 -7.57
N GLU A 254 -17.78 1.84 -8.12
CA GLU A 254 -19.08 2.49 -8.34
C GLU A 254 -19.95 1.70 -9.33
N TYR A 255 -19.37 1.15 -10.40
CA TYR A 255 -20.09 0.35 -11.39
C TYR A 255 -20.70 -0.94 -10.83
N ILE A 256 -20.11 -1.49 -9.78
CA ILE A 256 -20.52 -2.75 -9.14
C ILE A 256 -21.09 -2.57 -7.74
N ASN A 257 -21.43 -1.34 -7.34
CA ASN A 257 -21.94 -0.99 -6.02
C ASN A 257 -21.00 -1.39 -4.84
N VAL A 258 -19.69 -1.32 -5.08
CA VAL A 258 -18.63 -1.56 -4.08
C VAL A 258 -17.77 -0.30 -3.95
N PRO A 259 -18.27 0.83 -3.42
CA PRO A 259 -17.56 2.12 -3.40
C PRO A 259 -16.29 2.11 -2.55
N SER A 260 -16.13 1.09 -1.70
CA SER A 260 -14.92 0.89 -0.91
C SER A 260 -13.81 0.15 -1.67
N LEU A 261 -14.01 -0.22 -2.93
CA LEU A 261 -13.05 -0.99 -3.72
C LEU A 261 -11.70 -0.26 -3.78
N HIS A 262 -10.64 -0.99 -3.49
CA HIS A 262 -9.26 -0.49 -3.45
C HIS A 262 -8.35 -1.43 -4.27
N PRO A 263 -7.23 -0.97 -4.83
CA PRO A 263 -6.34 -1.82 -5.62
C PRO A 263 -5.89 -3.11 -4.94
N HIS A 264 -5.70 -3.11 -3.63
CA HIS A 264 -5.38 -4.33 -2.89
C HIS A 264 -6.53 -5.35 -2.87
N ASP A 265 -7.78 -4.91 -3.05
CA ASP A 265 -8.93 -5.82 -3.06
C ASP A 265 -8.92 -6.70 -4.31
N PHE A 266 -8.43 -6.21 -5.46
CA PHE A 266 -8.20 -7.07 -6.64
C PHE A 266 -7.23 -8.20 -6.33
N ARG A 267 -6.11 -7.88 -5.68
CA ARG A 267 -5.11 -8.86 -5.28
C ARG A 267 -5.68 -9.91 -4.32
N HIS A 268 -6.43 -9.45 -3.32
CA HIS A 268 -7.08 -10.35 -2.38
C HIS A 268 -8.18 -11.18 -3.03
N SER A 269 -8.97 -10.58 -3.93
CA SER A 269 -10.02 -11.29 -4.66
C SER A 269 -9.46 -12.34 -5.59
N GLY A 270 -8.44 -12.01 -6.39
CA GLY A 270 -7.77 -12.96 -7.28
C GLY A 270 -7.26 -14.19 -6.53
N ALA A 271 -6.53 -13.96 -5.44
CA ALA A 271 -6.00 -15.03 -4.63
C ALA A 271 -7.10 -15.88 -3.95
N THR A 272 -8.19 -15.24 -3.49
CA THR A 272 -9.33 -15.96 -2.91
C THR A 272 -10.05 -16.81 -3.96
N LEU A 273 -10.26 -16.27 -5.16
CA LEU A 273 -10.89 -16.99 -6.27
C LEU A 273 -10.06 -18.20 -6.71
N LEU A 274 -8.73 -18.05 -6.83
CA LEU A 274 -7.84 -19.18 -7.17
C LEU A 274 -7.86 -20.26 -6.09
N LYS A 275 -7.81 -19.86 -4.82
CA LYS A 275 -7.94 -20.81 -3.70
C LYS A 275 -9.28 -21.55 -3.72
N ASN A 276 -10.39 -20.84 -3.99
CA ASN A 276 -11.71 -21.45 -4.07
C ASN A 276 -11.86 -22.37 -5.29
N ALA A 277 -11.12 -22.09 -6.37
CA ALA A 277 -11.00 -22.97 -7.53
C ALA A 277 -10.12 -24.22 -7.29
N GLY A 278 -9.52 -24.38 -6.09
CA GLY A 278 -8.76 -25.55 -5.69
C GLY A 278 -7.24 -25.40 -5.70
N MET A 279 -6.71 -24.21 -6.01
CA MET A 279 -5.27 -23.97 -5.95
C MET A 279 -4.74 -24.08 -4.51
N SER A 280 -3.55 -24.64 -4.32
CA SER A 280 -2.92 -24.75 -3.01
C SER A 280 -2.56 -23.37 -2.45
N LEU A 281 -2.47 -23.23 -1.11
CA LEU A 281 -2.04 -21.95 -0.50
C LEU A 281 -0.58 -21.65 -0.81
N GLU A 282 0.21 -22.67 -1.00
CA GLU A 282 1.62 -22.60 -1.40
C GLU A 282 1.74 -21.97 -2.79
N ASP A 283 0.98 -22.47 -3.77
CA ASP A 283 0.98 -21.94 -5.14
C ASP A 283 0.43 -20.49 -5.19
N VAL A 284 -0.65 -20.21 -4.45
CA VAL A 284 -1.17 -18.84 -4.30
C VAL A 284 -0.10 -17.92 -3.68
N SER A 285 0.68 -18.40 -2.71
CA SER A 285 1.76 -17.63 -2.10
C SER A 285 2.89 -17.31 -3.09
N VAL A 286 3.22 -18.27 -3.96
CA VAL A 286 4.20 -18.09 -5.05
C VAL A 286 3.70 -17.01 -6.02
N LEU A 287 2.47 -17.11 -6.50
CA LEU A 287 1.87 -16.12 -7.41
C LEU A 287 1.75 -14.71 -6.77
N LEU A 288 1.59 -14.65 -5.46
CA LEU A 288 1.59 -13.38 -4.71
C LEU A 288 3.00 -12.84 -4.47
N ASN A 289 4.05 -13.56 -4.82
CA ASN A 289 5.43 -13.19 -4.49
C ASN A 289 5.63 -12.86 -3.01
N HIS A 290 5.00 -13.64 -2.10
CA HIS A 290 5.21 -13.52 -0.67
C HIS A 290 6.45 -14.30 -0.25
N GLU A 291 7.31 -13.70 0.58
CA GLU A 291 8.49 -14.36 1.14
C GLU A 291 8.13 -15.50 2.10
N SER A 292 6.94 -15.47 2.67
CA SER A 292 6.44 -16.44 3.64
C SER A 292 4.98 -16.76 3.40
N THR A 293 4.65 -18.05 3.41
CA THR A 293 3.26 -18.54 3.38
C THR A 293 2.45 -18.08 4.58
N ASP A 294 3.09 -17.71 5.71
CA ASP A 294 2.41 -17.14 6.88
C ASP A 294 1.70 -15.84 6.59
N THR A 295 2.26 -15.00 5.70
CA THR A 295 1.60 -13.79 5.24
C THR A 295 0.32 -14.15 4.49
N THR A 296 0.39 -15.12 3.57
CA THR A 296 -0.78 -15.62 2.83
C THR A 296 -1.80 -16.23 3.79
N LYS A 297 -1.38 -17.09 4.71
CA LYS A 297 -2.25 -17.70 5.72
C LYS A 297 -3.01 -16.64 6.53
N ARG A 298 -2.36 -15.60 7.01
CA ARG A 298 -3.00 -14.54 7.81
C ARG A 298 -4.09 -13.78 7.05
N PHE A 299 -3.94 -13.61 5.74
CA PHE A 299 -4.88 -12.87 4.91
C PHE A 299 -6.01 -13.73 4.36
N TYR A 300 -5.77 -15.02 4.12
CA TYR A 300 -6.70 -15.92 3.40
C TYR A 300 -7.33 -17.01 4.26
N ILE A 301 -6.90 -17.18 5.52
CA ILE A 301 -7.60 -18.02 6.48
C ILE A 301 -8.67 -17.19 7.21
N LYS A 302 -9.69 -16.74 6.52
CA LYS A 302 -11.03 -16.86 7.10
C LYS A 302 -11.36 -18.34 6.98
N GLN A 303 -11.54 -18.99 8.13
CA GLN A 303 -12.07 -20.35 8.17
C GLN A 303 -13.30 -20.35 7.28
N ASP A 304 -13.23 -21.04 6.17
CA ASP A 304 -14.39 -21.34 5.35
C ASP A 304 -15.24 -22.31 6.18
N THR A 305 -16.17 -21.74 6.93
CA THR A 305 -17.03 -22.49 7.85
C THR A 305 -17.83 -23.54 7.07
N ALA A 306 -18.17 -23.25 5.81
CA ALA A 306 -18.84 -24.20 4.92
C ALA A 306 -17.92 -25.36 4.58
N ARG A 307 -16.63 -25.11 4.26
CA ARG A 307 -15.64 -26.18 3.98
C ARG A 307 -15.35 -27.02 5.22
N ILE A 308 -15.27 -26.40 6.40
CA ILE A 308 -15.06 -27.14 7.66
C ILE A 308 -16.27 -28.04 7.94
N ASN A 309 -17.48 -27.54 7.73
CA ASN A 309 -18.70 -28.33 7.90
C ASN A 309 -18.80 -29.45 6.86
N ASP A 310 -18.41 -29.20 5.60
CA ASP A 310 -18.35 -30.24 4.56
C ASP A 310 -17.32 -31.33 4.91
N ILE A 311 -16.13 -30.94 5.36
CA ILE A 311 -15.09 -31.87 5.81
C ILE A 311 -15.61 -32.67 7.02
N LYS A 312 -16.20 -32.02 8.02
CA LYS A 312 -16.79 -32.72 9.18
C LYS A 312 -17.89 -33.67 8.77
N GLY A 313 -18.73 -33.28 7.83
CA GLY A 313 -19.78 -34.15 7.29
C GLY A 313 -19.24 -35.39 6.57
N ARG A 314 -18.11 -35.27 5.84
CA ARG A 314 -17.46 -36.40 5.16
C ARG A 314 -16.81 -37.41 6.15
N TYR A 315 -16.33 -36.92 7.27
CA TYR A 315 -15.65 -37.77 8.27
C TYR A 315 -16.55 -38.17 9.44
N ASN A 316 -17.81 -37.74 9.45
CA ASN A 316 -18.83 -38.07 10.45
C ASN A 316 -18.35 -37.85 11.90
N ILE A 317 -17.58 -36.78 12.14
CA ILE A 317 -17.00 -36.40 13.43
C ILE A 317 -17.73 -35.21 14.00
#